data_9aed8efc74b335152b16af8e3bfc8d50
#
_entry.id   9aed8efc74b335152b16af8e3bfc8d50
#
_cell.length_a   1.000
_cell.length_b   1.000
_cell.length_c   1.000
_cell.angle_alpha   90.00
_cell.angle_beta   90.00
_cell.angle_gamma   90.00
#
_symmetry.space_group_name_H-M   'P 1'
#
loop_
_entity.id
_entity.type
_entity.pdbx_description
1 polymer ?
#
loop_
_entity_poly.entity_id
_entity_poly.type
_entity_poly.pdbx_seq_one_letter_code
_entity_poly.pdbx_strand_id
1 'polypeptide(L)'
;MIYLASDIHGHIRLEWLKTQLNKLSLSDSDYLIILGDAGMIWSRTEHLEVRAYYECLPCKTLFLDGNHENFDLIYEYPIKDFCGGSVHQISEKLYHLMRGEIYSIDGNTFFVFGGGFSVKKLTGSSPVCVWEQEMPTEKEYENGIRNLDKVGYQVDYVLTHVAPTNISENISVKLVQEEKIINDYLQTISKKTNYKKWYFGHYHKDIRTGSFVGVFESVLRLGE
;
A
#
# COMPACT_ATOMS: atom_id res chain seq x y z
N MET A 1 -6.79 15.71 -7.09
CA MET A 1 -7.65 14.58 -6.62
C MET A 1 -6.79 13.36 -6.33
N ILE A 2 -7.28 12.42 -5.49
CA ILE A 2 -6.54 11.20 -5.13
C ILE A 2 -7.36 9.99 -5.58
N TYR A 3 -6.71 9.08 -6.30
CA TYR A 3 -7.26 7.81 -6.76
C TYR A 3 -6.53 6.64 -6.10
N LEU A 4 -7.26 5.59 -5.76
CA LEU A 4 -6.75 4.40 -5.06
C LEU A 4 -6.97 3.17 -5.93
N ALA A 5 -5.94 2.32 -6.04
CA ALA A 5 -5.99 0.99 -6.61
C ALA A 5 -5.16 0.04 -5.76
N SER A 6 -5.25 -1.27 -5.98
CA SER A 6 -4.47 -2.26 -5.24
C SER A 6 -4.17 -3.50 -6.08
N ASP A 7 -3.16 -4.28 -5.66
CA ASP A 7 -2.90 -5.63 -6.16
C ASP A 7 -2.75 -5.70 -7.68
N ILE A 8 -1.93 -4.81 -8.23
CA ILE A 8 -1.69 -4.76 -9.69
C ILE A 8 -0.78 -5.90 -10.14
N HIS A 9 0.13 -6.33 -9.26
CA HIS A 9 1.08 -7.41 -9.56
C HIS A 9 1.84 -7.20 -10.88
N GLY A 10 2.32 -5.98 -11.09
CA GLY A 10 3.09 -5.62 -12.28
C GLY A 10 2.32 -5.86 -13.57
N HIS A 11 2.90 -6.65 -14.49
CA HIS A 11 2.31 -6.92 -15.80
C HIS A 11 0.98 -7.70 -15.75
N ILE A 12 0.67 -8.40 -14.66
CA ILE A 12 -0.52 -9.26 -14.56
C ILE A 12 -1.81 -8.45 -14.72
N ARG A 13 -1.92 -7.28 -14.05
CA ARG A 13 -3.11 -6.44 -14.13
C ARG A 13 -2.83 -5.05 -14.74
N LEU A 14 -1.68 -4.84 -15.37
CA LEU A 14 -1.34 -3.54 -15.97
C LEU A 14 -2.37 -3.09 -17.01
N GLU A 15 -2.80 -3.98 -17.90
CA GLU A 15 -3.78 -3.65 -18.95
C GLU A 15 -5.16 -3.32 -18.36
N TRP A 16 -5.55 -4.00 -17.28
CA TRP A 16 -6.74 -3.64 -16.53
C TRP A 16 -6.61 -2.21 -15.95
N LEU A 17 -5.48 -1.90 -15.28
CA LEU A 17 -5.25 -0.57 -14.71
C LEU A 17 -5.28 0.52 -15.78
N LYS A 18 -4.61 0.30 -16.92
CA LYS A 18 -4.66 1.22 -18.07
C LYS A 18 -6.09 1.49 -18.52
N THR A 19 -6.89 0.44 -18.61
CA THR A 19 -8.32 0.54 -18.99
C THR A 19 -9.11 1.37 -17.97
N GLN A 20 -8.85 1.24 -16.69
CA GLN A 20 -9.52 2.04 -15.67
C GLN A 20 -9.06 3.50 -15.69
N LEU A 21 -7.75 3.75 -15.73
CA LEU A 21 -7.18 5.10 -15.71
C LEU A 21 -7.54 5.91 -16.98
N ASN A 22 -7.70 5.26 -18.13
CA ASN A 22 -8.15 5.91 -19.37
C ASN A 22 -9.58 6.47 -19.29
N LYS A 23 -10.37 6.03 -18.32
CA LYS A 23 -11.71 6.60 -18.05
C LYS A 23 -11.64 7.88 -17.21
N LEU A 24 -10.48 8.18 -16.66
CA LEU A 24 -10.24 9.33 -15.79
C LEU A 24 -9.48 10.41 -16.55
N SER A 25 -9.78 11.67 -16.24
CA SER A 25 -9.04 12.82 -16.77
C SER A 25 -7.94 13.21 -15.78
N LEU A 26 -6.89 12.37 -15.69
CA LEU A 26 -5.77 12.61 -14.78
C LEU A 26 -4.96 13.84 -15.18
N SER A 27 -4.49 14.60 -14.21
CA SER A 27 -3.64 15.79 -14.33
C SER A 27 -2.40 15.70 -13.44
N ASP A 28 -1.48 16.63 -13.60
CA ASP A 28 -0.25 16.74 -12.78
C ASP A 28 -0.51 17.06 -11.30
N SER A 29 -1.67 17.61 -10.99
CA SER A 29 -2.12 17.86 -9.60
C SER A 29 -2.77 16.66 -8.94
N ASP A 30 -3.00 15.56 -9.67
CA ASP A 30 -3.62 14.35 -9.13
C ASP A 30 -2.59 13.37 -8.56
N TYR A 31 -3.08 12.43 -7.77
CA TYR A 31 -2.31 11.34 -7.19
C TYR A 31 -2.98 10.01 -7.47
N LEU A 32 -2.19 9.02 -7.86
CA LEU A 32 -2.59 7.60 -7.87
C LEU A 32 -1.85 6.91 -6.73
N ILE A 33 -2.57 6.28 -5.80
CA ILE A 33 -1.97 5.54 -4.69
C ILE A 33 -2.30 4.04 -4.84
N ILE A 34 -1.27 3.20 -4.93
CA ILE A 34 -1.41 1.74 -4.99
C ILE A 34 -1.23 1.16 -3.59
N LEU A 35 -2.23 0.43 -3.11
CA LEU A 35 -2.31 -0.12 -1.75
C LEU A 35 -1.59 -1.48 -1.62
N GLY A 36 -0.35 -1.55 -2.11
CA GLY A 36 0.49 -2.74 -2.09
C GLY A 36 0.33 -3.65 -3.30
N ASP A 37 1.27 -4.58 -3.43
CA ASP A 37 1.41 -5.51 -4.55
C ASP A 37 1.40 -4.79 -5.90
N ALA A 38 2.16 -3.69 -5.96
CA ALA A 38 2.24 -2.85 -7.12
C ALA A 38 3.01 -3.51 -8.27
N GLY A 39 4.10 -4.22 -7.93
CA GLY A 39 4.99 -4.87 -8.89
C GLY A 39 5.68 -3.90 -9.85
N MET A 40 5.86 -2.64 -9.45
CA MET A 40 6.50 -1.60 -10.27
C MET A 40 8.01 -1.75 -10.34
N ILE A 41 8.62 -2.25 -9.26
CA ILE A 41 10.06 -2.41 -9.10
C ILE A 41 10.33 -3.89 -8.84
N TRP A 42 10.23 -4.70 -9.89
CA TRP A 42 10.35 -6.15 -9.78
C TRP A 42 11.73 -6.68 -10.17
N SER A 43 12.30 -6.13 -11.23
CA SER A 43 13.59 -6.55 -11.78
C SER A 43 14.32 -5.34 -12.37
N ARG A 44 15.66 -5.44 -12.49
CA ARG A 44 16.48 -4.42 -13.16
C ARG A 44 16.39 -4.51 -14.70
N THR A 45 15.98 -5.64 -15.23
CA THR A 45 16.04 -5.95 -16.66
C THR A 45 14.73 -6.43 -17.25
N GLU A 46 13.83 -6.97 -16.42
CA GLU A 46 12.55 -7.53 -16.85
C GLU A 46 11.40 -6.62 -16.41
N HIS A 47 10.32 -6.62 -17.19
CA HIS A 47 9.09 -5.87 -16.90
C HIS A 47 9.29 -4.36 -16.70
N LEU A 48 10.29 -3.78 -17.35
CA LEU A 48 10.58 -2.34 -17.28
C LEU A 48 9.44 -1.48 -17.83
N GLU A 49 8.60 -2.04 -18.70
CA GLU A 49 7.40 -1.39 -19.23
C GLU A 49 6.38 -1.06 -18.15
N VAL A 50 6.33 -1.85 -17.06
CA VAL A 50 5.44 -1.58 -15.93
C VAL A 50 5.81 -0.26 -15.26
N ARG A 51 7.08 -0.14 -14.88
CA ARG A 51 7.61 1.08 -14.27
C ARG A 51 7.47 2.27 -15.22
N ALA A 52 7.88 2.11 -16.49
CA ALA A 52 7.80 3.17 -17.49
C ALA A 52 6.36 3.69 -17.67
N TYR A 53 5.36 2.81 -17.61
CA TYR A 53 3.96 3.23 -17.65
C TYR A 53 3.61 4.21 -16.52
N TYR A 54 3.97 3.87 -15.27
CA TYR A 54 3.68 4.75 -14.13
C TYR A 54 4.44 6.08 -14.21
N GLU A 55 5.67 6.07 -14.67
CA GLU A 55 6.47 7.28 -14.87
C GLU A 55 5.92 8.20 -15.98
N CYS A 56 5.21 7.63 -16.96
CA CYS A 56 4.54 8.38 -18.03
C CYS A 56 3.17 8.94 -17.65
N LEU A 57 2.60 8.54 -16.52
CA LEU A 57 1.32 9.10 -16.07
C LEU A 57 1.46 10.63 -15.84
N PRO A 58 0.43 11.43 -16.13
CA PRO A 58 0.47 12.86 -15.85
C PRO A 58 0.57 13.13 -14.34
N CYS A 59 -0.09 12.31 -13.51
CA CYS A 59 -0.15 12.44 -12.05
C CYS A 59 1.10 11.89 -11.34
N LYS A 60 1.24 12.19 -10.05
CA LYS A 60 2.18 11.48 -9.19
C LYS A 60 1.63 10.11 -8.79
N THR A 61 2.48 9.09 -8.87
CA THR A 61 2.15 7.75 -8.40
C THR A 61 2.86 7.46 -7.10
N LEU A 62 2.10 7.07 -6.11
CA LEU A 62 2.56 6.65 -4.79
C LEU A 62 2.19 5.18 -4.61
N PHE A 63 2.99 4.41 -3.92
CA PHE A 63 2.61 3.07 -3.52
C PHE A 63 3.14 2.74 -2.13
N LEU A 64 2.39 2.00 -1.37
CA LEU A 64 2.90 1.31 -0.21
C LEU A 64 3.24 -0.13 -0.60
N ASP A 65 4.07 -0.80 0.16
CA ASP A 65 4.45 -2.16 -0.14
C ASP A 65 3.35 -3.17 0.28
N GLY A 66 3.21 -4.23 -0.50
CA GLY A 66 2.47 -5.44 -0.14
C GLY A 66 3.43 -6.57 0.26
N ASN A 67 2.99 -7.81 0.10
CA ASN A 67 3.84 -8.98 0.29
C ASN A 67 4.55 -9.43 -1.01
N HIS A 68 4.13 -8.91 -2.15
CA HIS A 68 4.72 -9.21 -3.46
C HIS A 68 5.47 -8.00 -4.03
N GLU A 69 6.55 -7.59 -3.37
CA GLU A 69 7.46 -6.54 -3.83
C GLU A 69 8.91 -7.02 -3.84
N ASN A 70 9.75 -6.43 -4.67
CA ASN A 70 11.20 -6.65 -4.61
C ASN A 70 11.81 -5.62 -3.66
N PHE A 71 11.83 -5.94 -2.37
CA PHE A 71 12.33 -5.04 -1.31
C PHE A 71 13.81 -4.71 -1.47
N ASP A 72 14.65 -5.65 -1.97
CA ASP A 72 16.06 -5.39 -2.20
C ASP A 72 16.28 -4.24 -3.19
N LEU A 73 15.46 -4.19 -4.24
CA LEU A 73 15.51 -3.10 -5.22
C LEU A 73 14.89 -1.81 -4.71
N ILE A 74 13.77 -1.87 -3.99
CA ILE A 74 13.09 -0.68 -3.45
C ILE A 74 14.01 0.03 -2.47
N TYR A 75 14.71 -0.71 -1.61
CA TYR A 75 15.57 -0.14 -0.58
C TYR A 75 16.90 0.45 -1.09
N GLU A 76 17.24 0.23 -2.36
CA GLU A 76 18.38 0.92 -3.00
C GLU A 76 18.08 2.37 -3.36
N TYR A 77 16.81 2.75 -3.45
CA TYR A 77 16.43 4.12 -3.78
C TYR A 77 16.63 5.07 -2.60
N PRO A 78 17.00 6.34 -2.88
CA PRO A 78 17.28 7.30 -1.82
C PRO A 78 16.01 7.60 -1.01
N ILE A 79 16.19 7.66 0.31
CA ILE A 79 15.14 8.14 1.21
C ILE A 79 15.08 9.66 1.11
N LYS A 80 13.88 10.21 0.99
CA LYS A 80 13.57 11.63 0.90
C LYS A 80 12.36 11.99 1.75
N ASP A 81 12.27 13.24 2.14
CA ASP A 81 11.06 13.80 2.72
C ASP A 81 10.04 14.10 1.62
N PHE A 82 8.82 13.64 1.82
CA PHE A 82 7.70 13.89 0.93
C PHE A 82 6.42 14.09 1.73
N CYS A 83 5.80 15.26 1.59
CA CYS A 83 4.51 15.56 2.23
C CYS A 83 4.46 15.29 3.75
N GLY A 84 5.57 15.45 4.47
CA GLY A 84 5.68 15.28 5.92
C GLY A 84 6.11 13.90 6.39
N GLY A 85 6.27 12.92 5.51
CA GLY A 85 6.78 11.59 5.82
C GLY A 85 7.98 11.21 4.94
N SER A 86 8.65 10.10 5.27
CA SER A 86 9.78 9.56 4.52
C SER A 86 9.32 8.63 3.41
N VAL A 87 9.98 8.71 2.25
CA VAL A 87 9.69 7.87 1.07
C VAL A 87 10.98 7.36 0.46
N HIS A 88 10.95 6.22 -0.24
CA HIS A 88 11.96 5.92 -1.25
C HIS A 88 11.55 6.61 -2.55
N GLN A 89 12.38 7.54 -3.04
CA GLN A 89 12.13 8.25 -4.29
C GLN A 89 12.62 7.41 -5.46
N ILE A 90 11.71 6.80 -6.21
CA ILE A 90 12.02 5.97 -7.37
C ILE A 90 12.33 6.84 -8.60
N SER A 91 11.52 7.89 -8.80
CA SER A 91 11.72 8.90 -9.84
C SER A 91 11.10 10.24 -9.40
N GLU A 92 11.01 11.22 -10.30
CA GLU A 92 10.39 12.52 -10.00
C GLU A 92 8.88 12.42 -9.69
N LYS A 93 8.23 11.37 -10.18
CA LYS A 93 6.78 11.18 -10.02
C LYS A 93 6.39 9.87 -9.31
N LEU A 94 7.34 9.00 -9.01
CA LEU A 94 7.08 7.69 -8.44
C LEU A 94 7.76 7.54 -7.08
N TYR A 95 6.98 7.27 -6.03
CA TYR A 95 7.43 7.21 -4.64
C TYR A 95 6.87 6.00 -3.91
N HIS A 96 7.74 5.30 -3.18
CA HIS A 96 7.34 4.28 -2.22
C HIS A 96 7.12 4.92 -0.84
N LEU A 97 5.90 4.84 -0.34
CA LEU A 97 5.49 5.33 0.98
C LEU A 97 5.97 4.37 2.06
N MET A 98 6.81 4.85 2.98
CA MET A 98 7.41 4.01 4.02
C MET A 98 6.41 3.68 5.14
N ARG A 99 6.60 2.54 5.78
CA ARG A 99 5.74 2.04 6.84
C ARG A 99 5.76 2.91 8.08
N GLY A 100 4.59 3.17 8.65
CA GLY A 100 4.41 3.92 9.88
C GLY A 100 4.55 5.44 9.71
N GLU A 101 4.64 5.93 8.48
CA GLU A 101 4.72 7.36 8.20
C GLU A 101 3.34 8.01 8.10
N ILE A 102 3.32 9.33 8.33
CA ILE A 102 2.13 10.16 8.15
C ILE A 102 2.42 11.19 7.05
N TYR A 103 1.52 11.25 6.09
CA TYR A 103 1.63 12.16 4.95
C TYR A 103 0.48 13.15 4.91
N SER A 104 0.77 14.39 4.49
CA SER A 104 -0.24 15.43 4.21
C SER A 104 -0.33 15.67 2.71
N ILE A 105 -1.28 15.03 2.03
CA ILE A 105 -1.43 15.03 0.58
C ILE A 105 -2.79 15.62 0.21
N ASP A 106 -2.81 16.63 -0.67
CA ASP A 106 -4.03 17.29 -1.18
C ASP A 106 -5.00 17.68 -0.04
N GLY A 107 -4.45 18.24 1.06
CA GLY A 107 -5.21 18.72 2.21
C GLY A 107 -5.76 17.63 3.14
N ASN A 108 -5.38 16.37 2.95
CA ASN A 108 -5.77 15.25 3.81
C ASN A 108 -4.54 14.62 4.47
N THR A 109 -4.72 14.09 5.68
CA THR A 109 -3.69 13.37 6.43
C THR A 109 -3.90 11.85 6.31
N PHE A 110 -2.79 11.14 6.04
CA PHE A 110 -2.78 9.70 5.83
C PHE A 110 -1.79 9.02 6.76
N PHE A 111 -2.23 8.06 7.53
CA PHE A 111 -1.33 7.08 8.13
C PHE A 111 -1.16 5.92 7.15
N VAL A 112 0.09 5.54 6.86
CA VAL A 112 0.42 4.49 5.88
C VAL A 112 1.16 3.36 6.55
N PHE A 113 0.75 2.11 6.27
CA PHE A 113 1.44 0.94 6.79
C PHE A 113 1.33 -0.24 5.81
N GLY A 114 2.41 -0.53 5.10
CA GLY A 114 2.51 -1.64 4.16
C GLY A 114 2.84 -2.98 4.83
N GLY A 115 3.06 -3.99 4.01
CA GLY A 115 3.43 -5.34 4.40
C GLY A 115 2.27 -6.33 4.42
N GLY A 116 2.63 -7.60 4.37
CA GLY A 116 1.72 -8.75 4.41
C GLY A 116 2.54 -10.04 4.41
N PHE A 117 1.90 -11.19 4.52
CA PHE A 117 2.59 -12.47 4.55
C PHE A 117 2.27 -13.34 3.33
N SER A 118 3.31 -13.84 2.67
CA SER A 118 3.16 -14.74 1.53
C SER A 118 2.97 -16.20 1.98
N VAL A 119 1.75 -16.71 1.88
CA VAL A 119 1.42 -18.12 2.21
C VAL A 119 2.30 -19.13 1.44
N LYS A 120 2.81 -18.76 0.27
CA LYS A 120 3.77 -19.56 -0.51
C LYS A 120 5.06 -19.89 0.23
N LYS A 121 5.45 -19.10 1.23
CA LYS A 121 6.54 -19.43 2.16
C LYS A 121 6.33 -20.78 2.85
N LEU A 122 5.10 -21.06 3.27
CA LEU A 122 4.76 -22.28 4.02
C LEU A 122 4.72 -23.52 3.12
N THR A 123 4.47 -23.35 1.82
CA THR A 123 4.30 -24.47 0.88
C THR A 123 5.58 -24.83 0.11
N GLY A 124 6.63 -23.98 0.20
CA GLY A 124 7.88 -24.19 -0.53
C GLY A 124 7.74 -24.14 -2.06
N SER A 125 6.60 -23.68 -2.56
CA SER A 125 6.22 -23.80 -3.97
C SER A 125 6.80 -22.72 -4.89
N SER A 126 7.58 -21.76 -4.38
CA SER A 126 8.35 -20.83 -5.23
C SER A 126 9.46 -20.13 -4.44
N PRO A 127 10.73 -20.38 -4.77
CA PRO A 127 11.87 -19.72 -4.10
C PRO A 127 12.13 -18.29 -4.60
N VAL A 128 11.44 -17.80 -5.61
CA VAL A 128 11.88 -16.61 -6.38
C VAL A 128 11.23 -15.30 -5.96
N CYS A 129 10.19 -15.30 -5.12
CA CYS A 129 9.37 -14.11 -4.91
C CYS A 129 8.95 -13.90 -3.45
N VAL A 130 9.80 -14.25 -2.50
CA VAL A 130 9.49 -14.13 -1.08
C VAL A 130 10.66 -13.50 -0.34
N TRP A 131 10.45 -12.32 0.20
CA TRP A 131 11.43 -11.58 0.99
C TRP A 131 11.09 -11.63 2.47
N GLU A 132 12.11 -11.62 3.34
CA GLU A 132 11.89 -11.48 4.79
C GLU A 132 11.24 -10.13 5.12
N GLN A 133 11.60 -9.12 4.34
CA GLN A 133 11.12 -7.75 4.47
C GLN A 133 9.62 -7.58 4.16
N GLU A 134 8.93 -8.57 3.61
CA GLU A 134 7.46 -8.49 3.41
C GLU A 134 6.72 -8.27 4.74
N MET A 135 7.25 -8.83 5.84
CA MET A 135 6.76 -8.57 7.19
C MET A 135 7.48 -7.38 7.82
N PRO A 136 6.73 -6.48 8.47
CA PRO A 136 7.33 -5.33 9.14
C PRO A 136 8.26 -5.73 10.27
N THR A 137 9.32 -4.95 10.44
CA THR A 137 10.24 -5.03 11.57
C THR A 137 9.66 -4.37 12.83
N GLU A 138 10.19 -4.72 14.01
CA GLU A 138 9.81 -4.07 15.27
C GLU A 138 9.97 -2.54 15.21
N LYS A 139 11.05 -2.06 14.58
CA LYS A 139 11.30 -0.62 14.41
C LYS A 139 10.22 0.08 13.58
N GLU A 140 9.66 -0.59 12.56
CA GLU A 140 8.58 -0.03 11.74
C GLU A 140 7.27 0.00 12.53
N TYR A 141 6.97 -1.03 13.35
CA TYR A 141 5.84 -1.01 14.27
C TYR A 141 5.95 0.14 15.27
N GLU A 142 7.11 0.30 15.91
CA GLU A 142 7.37 1.40 16.84
C GLU A 142 7.29 2.78 16.15
N ASN A 143 7.79 2.90 14.91
CA ASN A 143 7.69 4.12 14.11
C ASN A 143 6.23 4.55 13.93
N GLY A 144 5.37 3.60 13.53
CA GLY A 144 3.95 3.89 13.34
C GLY A 144 3.26 4.37 14.61
N ILE A 145 3.51 3.72 15.76
CA ILE A 145 2.97 4.15 17.07
C ILE A 145 3.46 5.55 17.41
N ARG A 146 4.77 5.80 17.29
CA ARG A 146 5.38 7.10 17.61
C ARG A 146 4.83 8.24 16.75
N ASN A 147 4.63 7.99 15.46
CA ASN A 147 4.12 9.01 14.54
C ASN A 147 2.62 9.28 14.77
N LEU A 148 1.82 8.25 15.05
CA LEU A 148 0.42 8.44 15.45
C LEU A 148 0.29 9.19 16.78
N ASP A 149 1.15 8.90 17.74
CA ASP A 149 1.17 9.60 19.05
C ASP A 149 1.43 11.10 18.88
N LYS A 150 2.38 11.49 18.01
CA LYS A 150 2.68 12.91 17.71
C LYS A 150 1.48 13.69 17.19
N VAL A 151 0.55 13.04 16.50
CA VAL A 151 -0.68 13.65 15.96
C VAL A 151 -1.92 13.34 16.80
N GLY A 152 -1.73 12.82 18.03
CA GLY A 152 -2.81 12.48 18.94
C GLY A 152 -3.77 11.44 18.36
N TYR A 153 -3.28 10.51 17.55
CA TYR A 153 -4.07 9.48 16.85
C TYR A 153 -5.22 10.07 16.01
N GLN A 154 -4.96 11.21 15.34
CA GLN A 154 -5.93 11.89 14.47
C GLN A 154 -5.38 11.93 13.04
N VAL A 155 -6.02 11.23 12.11
CA VAL A 155 -5.72 11.28 10.67
C VAL A 155 -7.01 11.22 9.86
N ASP A 156 -7.01 11.72 8.63
CA ASP A 156 -8.22 11.64 7.81
C ASP A 156 -8.43 10.22 7.27
N TYR A 157 -7.36 9.57 6.84
CA TYR A 157 -7.40 8.24 6.22
C TYR A 157 -6.27 7.35 6.71
N VAL A 158 -6.54 6.05 6.67
CA VAL A 158 -5.51 5.02 6.89
C VAL A 158 -5.41 4.18 5.62
N LEU A 159 -4.17 3.97 5.16
CA LEU A 159 -3.86 3.16 3.98
C LEU A 159 -2.96 2.00 4.40
N THR A 160 -3.41 0.77 4.16
CA THR A 160 -2.63 -0.42 4.48
C THR A 160 -2.70 -1.43 3.34
N HIS A 161 -1.83 -2.44 3.33
CA HIS A 161 -2.01 -3.55 2.41
C HIS A 161 -2.97 -4.58 2.99
N VAL A 162 -2.71 -5.09 4.19
CA VAL A 162 -3.62 -6.00 4.91
C VAL A 162 -4.59 -5.24 5.81
N ALA A 163 -5.69 -5.89 6.20
CA ALA A 163 -6.70 -5.31 7.09
C ALA A 163 -6.43 -5.64 8.58
N PRO A 164 -7.03 -4.90 9.54
CA PRO A 164 -7.06 -5.28 10.95
C PRO A 164 -7.72 -6.65 11.17
N THR A 165 -7.38 -7.33 12.27
CA THR A 165 -7.80 -8.69 12.60
C THR A 165 -9.32 -8.90 12.48
N ASN A 166 -10.13 -8.01 13.04
CA ASN A 166 -11.59 -8.13 13.00
C ASN A 166 -12.17 -8.06 11.57
N ILE A 167 -11.47 -7.42 10.65
CA ILE A 167 -11.87 -7.33 9.25
C ILE A 167 -11.35 -8.55 8.49
N SER A 168 -10.06 -8.89 8.64
CA SER A 168 -9.44 -10.02 7.94
C SER A 168 -10.07 -11.35 8.28
N GLU A 169 -10.46 -11.60 9.54
CA GLU A 169 -11.17 -12.81 9.97
C GLU A 169 -12.54 -12.99 9.29
N ASN A 170 -13.19 -11.89 8.94
CA ASN A 170 -14.47 -11.92 8.22
C ASN A 170 -14.33 -12.07 6.69
N ILE A 171 -13.16 -11.77 6.13
CA ILE A 171 -12.91 -11.80 4.69
C ILE A 171 -12.24 -13.09 4.26
N SER A 172 -11.25 -13.53 5.02
CA SER A 172 -10.39 -14.66 4.70
C SER A 172 -10.90 -15.93 5.38
N VAL A 173 -10.97 -16.99 4.60
CA VAL A 173 -11.37 -18.31 5.09
C VAL A 173 -10.32 -18.90 6.06
N LYS A 174 -9.08 -18.41 6.03
CA LYS A 174 -7.98 -18.90 6.87
C LYS A 174 -6.86 -17.86 6.98
N LEU A 175 -6.81 -17.16 8.11
CA LEU A 175 -5.64 -16.38 8.48
C LEU A 175 -4.51 -17.33 8.88
N VAL A 176 -3.31 -17.06 8.35
CA VAL A 176 -2.11 -17.75 8.81
C VAL A 176 -1.55 -17.05 10.04
N GLN A 177 -0.94 -17.82 10.93
CA GLN A 177 -0.46 -17.31 12.22
C GLN A 177 0.57 -16.17 12.03
N GLU A 178 1.38 -16.27 10.99
CA GLU A 178 2.43 -15.31 10.68
C GLU A 178 1.86 -13.94 10.30
N GLU A 179 0.81 -13.91 9.48
CA GLU A 179 0.15 -12.64 9.09
C GLU A 179 -0.61 -12.01 10.25
N LYS A 180 -1.08 -12.83 11.21
CA LYS A 180 -1.81 -12.34 12.37
C LYS A 180 -1.04 -11.29 13.17
N ILE A 181 0.27 -11.29 13.15
CA ILE A 181 1.11 -10.30 13.83
C ILE A 181 0.81 -8.89 13.33
N ILE A 182 0.83 -8.70 12.02
CA ILE A 182 0.53 -7.38 11.42
C ILE A 182 -0.97 -7.04 11.55
N ASN A 183 -1.87 -8.02 11.39
CA ASN A 183 -3.31 -7.77 11.56
C ASN A 183 -3.64 -7.30 12.99
N ASP A 184 -3.05 -7.91 14.03
CA ASP A 184 -3.27 -7.54 15.44
C ASP A 184 -2.68 -6.15 15.77
N TYR A 185 -1.52 -5.81 15.19
CA TYR A 185 -0.98 -4.46 15.26
C TYR A 185 -1.95 -3.44 14.66
N LEU A 186 -2.43 -3.67 13.45
CA LEU A 186 -3.39 -2.80 12.79
C LEU A 186 -4.73 -2.75 13.54
N GLN A 187 -5.13 -3.86 14.19
CA GLN A 187 -6.31 -3.88 15.07
C GLN A 187 -6.14 -2.94 16.27
N THR A 188 -4.93 -2.86 16.83
CA THR A 188 -4.62 -1.93 17.92
C THR A 188 -4.69 -0.48 17.44
N ILE A 189 -4.13 -0.19 16.25
CA ILE A 189 -4.22 1.12 15.60
C ILE A 189 -5.68 1.51 15.37
N SER A 190 -6.50 0.61 14.81
CA SER A 190 -7.89 0.92 14.45
C SER A 190 -8.78 1.27 15.64
N LYS A 191 -8.46 0.73 16.83
CA LYS A 191 -9.17 1.03 18.08
C LYS A 191 -8.80 2.37 18.71
N LYS A 192 -7.60 2.87 18.43
CA LYS A 192 -7.06 4.09 19.06
C LYS A 192 -7.16 5.31 18.16
N THR A 193 -7.13 5.12 16.83
CA THR A 193 -7.03 6.18 15.87
C THR A 193 -8.43 6.66 15.42
N ASN A 194 -8.61 7.96 15.35
CA ASN A 194 -9.78 8.58 14.74
C ASN A 194 -9.49 8.83 13.25
N TYR A 195 -10.31 8.26 12.36
CA TYR A 195 -10.18 8.38 10.91
C TYR A 195 -11.55 8.34 10.23
N LYS A 196 -11.62 8.87 9.02
CA LYS A 196 -12.84 8.86 8.17
C LYS A 196 -13.06 7.50 7.52
N LYS A 197 -12.01 7.02 6.82
CA LYS A 197 -12.01 5.70 6.14
C LYS A 197 -10.63 5.05 6.23
N TRP A 198 -10.64 3.73 6.14
CA TRP A 198 -9.48 2.85 6.10
C TRP A 198 -9.52 2.04 4.81
N TYR A 199 -8.55 2.25 3.90
CA TYR A 199 -8.45 1.55 2.64
C TYR A 199 -7.35 0.49 2.70
N PHE A 200 -7.63 -0.69 2.10
CA PHE A 200 -6.69 -1.81 2.09
C PHE A 200 -6.85 -2.66 0.81
N GLY A 201 -5.84 -3.52 0.51
CA GLY A 201 -5.80 -4.47 -0.61
C GLY A 201 -5.74 -5.92 -0.16
N HIS A 202 -4.79 -6.68 -0.74
CA HIS A 202 -4.36 -8.03 -0.37
C HIS A 202 -5.37 -9.17 -0.60
N TYR A 203 -6.62 -8.97 -0.27
CA TYR A 203 -7.64 -10.04 -0.29
C TYR A 203 -8.28 -10.27 -1.67
N HIS A 204 -7.88 -9.49 -2.68
CA HIS A 204 -8.41 -9.53 -4.04
C HIS A 204 -9.94 -9.46 -4.09
N LYS A 205 -10.54 -8.58 -3.29
CA LYS A 205 -11.98 -8.38 -3.20
C LYS A 205 -12.31 -6.92 -2.93
N ASP A 206 -13.34 -6.41 -3.58
CA ASP A 206 -13.97 -5.16 -3.17
C ASP A 206 -14.81 -5.43 -1.92
N ILE A 207 -14.55 -4.67 -0.86
CA ILE A 207 -15.16 -4.84 0.46
C ILE A 207 -15.60 -3.48 0.98
N ARG A 208 -16.79 -3.42 1.53
CA ARG A 208 -17.28 -2.25 2.24
C ARG A 208 -17.92 -2.69 3.55
N THR A 209 -17.31 -2.33 4.68
CA THR A 209 -17.84 -2.63 6.00
C THR A 209 -17.49 -1.50 6.99
N GLY A 210 -18.50 -0.75 7.43
CA GLY A 210 -18.28 0.45 8.24
C GLY A 210 -17.39 1.46 7.55
N SER A 211 -16.29 1.85 8.22
CA SER A 211 -15.26 2.74 7.66
C SER A 211 -14.19 2.02 6.81
N PHE A 212 -14.23 0.69 6.71
CA PHE A 212 -13.25 -0.12 5.99
C PHE A 212 -13.64 -0.35 4.54
N VAL A 213 -12.68 -0.17 3.64
CA VAL A 213 -12.86 -0.31 2.19
C VAL A 213 -11.71 -1.14 1.62
N GLY A 214 -11.99 -2.37 1.23
CA GLY A 214 -11.09 -3.21 0.42
C GLY A 214 -11.19 -2.80 -1.05
N VAL A 215 -10.05 -2.68 -1.73
CA VAL A 215 -9.94 -2.19 -3.11
C VAL A 215 -9.32 -3.25 -3.99
N PHE A 216 -10.01 -3.66 -5.08
CA PHE A 216 -9.48 -4.62 -6.05
C PHE A 216 -10.02 -4.42 -7.47
N GLU A 217 -11.35 -4.51 -7.68
CA GLU A 217 -11.97 -4.52 -9.02
C GLU A 217 -12.18 -3.11 -9.60
N SER A 218 -11.91 -2.07 -8.82
CA SER A 218 -12.13 -0.69 -9.24
C SER A 218 -10.99 0.24 -8.83
N VAL A 219 -10.78 1.30 -9.61
CA VAL A 219 -10.00 2.46 -9.16
C VAL A 219 -10.98 3.40 -8.49
N LEU A 220 -10.81 3.61 -7.19
CA LEU A 220 -11.70 4.45 -6.38
C LEU A 220 -11.17 5.88 -6.29
N ARG A 221 -12.07 6.84 -6.28
CA ARG A 221 -11.74 8.21 -5.84
C ARG A 221 -11.74 8.23 -4.31
N LEU A 222 -10.76 8.92 -3.71
CA LEU A 222 -10.69 9.08 -2.25
C LEU A 222 -12.01 9.64 -1.69
N GLY A 223 -12.54 8.98 -0.65
CA GLY A 223 -13.82 9.36 -0.03
C GLY A 223 -15.00 8.48 -0.49
N GLU A 224 -14.87 7.74 -1.58
CA GLU A 224 -15.90 6.79 -2.06
C GLU A 224 -16.01 5.50 -1.25
#